data_2bb9f6181fe5ad9283afed4527b4ba15
#
_entry.id   2bb9f6181fe5ad9283afed4527b4ba15
#
_cell.length_a   1.000
_cell.length_b   1.000
_cell.length_c   1.000
_cell.angle_alpha   90.00
_cell.angle_beta   90.00
_cell.angle_gamma   90.00
#
_symmetry.space_group_name_H-M   'P 1'
#
loop_
_entity.id
_entity.type
_entity.pdbx_description
1 polymer ?
#
loop_
_entity_poly.entity_id
_entity_poly.type
_entity_poly.pdbx_seq_one_letter_code
_entity_poly.pdbx_strand_id
1 'polypeptide(L)'
;MPNPRFARRSVSKGTLIFSLGILLAMLLSACNSNPQLQQQESQNKVELDNAIIHAQNIGVPDYMLQPIIGQENQLTHTNAPLGLFNEQPVNDYYSNVAQRYATLTVEVNGLVSQTTQQFDYKASQDLQVLENALAGRQAQNFVEAKTFANQLTQYQSQLSRAQFPKDYIQISNDAKSSTQALHMMGPAYAALTSLQKVTQQLQASHLDVTALNQEQQEDLQIFRKATTPADYSQLIDQVNAQLQETTVFSTQAIPFVGAAKLKEFSAQIEQLKKYGQNAGPFQQRLSTDQASLAQAKSISDFLRVSAQIDTDTNSIQLPLVQGQATYLLKQFHQEVSKWGNSHQYHDGYDGGVYKLDYEYDAQGIASDADAAVQSSQTMDDYQSAIDLINNDFLHLRAMEADYSDRTPWNQPHATDIRLMKHYNVYGPSSGAVLVVSLIEQTLRYYNNGKLVRSFLIVSGQYMRPSPPGFWSIILRQHPTQFKSTEPPGSAFWYPPTPIQYAMEYHAGGYFFHDSWWRADYGPGMNFPHYDSSGDETFAGNGSHGCMNMIPNDVQWLYSQSGWGATVILY
;
A
#
# COMPACT_ATOMS: atom_id res chain seq x y z
N MET A 1 26.23 22.45 20.45
CA MET A 1 26.15 21.21 21.25
C MET A 1 26.64 20.06 20.38
N PRO A 2 27.48 19.14 20.85
CA PRO A 2 28.37 18.37 19.99
C PRO A 2 27.73 17.14 19.36
N ASN A 3 28.12 16.90 18.11
CA ASN A 3 27.84 15.72 17.28
C ASN A 3 28.34 14.41 17.95
N PRO A 4 27.59 13.30 17.89
CA PRO A 4 28.14 12.00 18.21
C PRO A 4 28.93 11.45 17.02
N ARG A 5 30.24 11.26 17.24
CA ARG A 5 31.17 10.58 16.36
C ARG A 5 30.82 9.10 16.26
N PHE A 6 30.53 8.61 15.06
CA PHE A 6 30.52 7.19 14.76
C PHE A 6 31.95 6.63 14.85
N ALA A 7 32.16 5.75 15.82
CA ALA A 7 33.40 5.01 15.97
C ALA A 7 33.49 3.93 14.85
N ARG A 8 34.43 4.12 13.93
CA ARG A 8 34.92 3.03 13.07
C ARG A 8 35.58 1.96 13.92
N ARG A 9 34.96 0.79 14.03
CA ARG A 9 35.65 -0.39 14.54
C ARG A 9 36.64 -0.86 13.48
N SER A 10 37.91 -0.75 13.82
CA SER A 10 39.02 -1.37 13.08
C SER A 10 38.91 -2.89 13.21
N VAL A 11 38.86 -3.58 12.07
CA VAL A 11 39.02 -5.03 12.03
C VAL A 11 40.47 -5.33 12.39
N SER A 12 40.70 -5.94 13.54
CA SER A 12 42.03 -6.37 13.97
C SER A 12 42.47 -7.58 13.17
N LYS A 13 43.73 -7.52 12.67
CA LYS A 13 44.46 -8.62 12.05
C LYS A 13 44.76 -9.72 13.08
N GLY A 14 43.78 -10.60 13.32
CA GLY A 14 43.90 -11.71 14.25
C GLY A 14 43.54 -13.09 13.67
N THR A 15 43.44 -13.21 12.36
CA THR A 15 42.88 -14.42 11.71
C THR A 15 43.88 -15.26 10.93
N LEU A 16 45.18 -15.21 11.26
CA LEU A 16 46.17 -16.02 10.51
C LEU A 16 46.83 -17.16 11.30
N ILE A 17 46.47 -17.39 12.57
CA ILE A 17 47.05 -18.47 13.37
C ILE A 17 46.03 -19.60 13.68
N PHE A 18 44.73 -19.37 13.46
CA PHE A 18 43.69 -20.40 13.67
C PHE A 18 43.56 -21.40 12.49
N SER A 19 44.06 -21.05 11.30
CA SER A 19 43.92 -21.85 10.10
C SER A 19 44.85 -23.08 10.03
N LEU A 20 45.94 -23.08 10.78
CA LEU A 20 46.88 -24.23 10.73
C LEU A 20 46.47 -25.38 11.65
N GLY A 21 45.78 -25.12 12.76
CA GLY A 21 45.25 -26.14 13.68
C GLY A 21 44.03 -26.87 13.14
N ILE A 22 43.20 -26.18 12.38
CA ILE A 22 42.01 -26.78 11.74
C ILE A 22 42.42 -27.64 10.53
N LEU A 23 43.48 -27.25 9.81
CA LEU A 23 43.99 -28.04 8.69
C LEU A 23 44.60 -29.37 9.14
N LEU A 24 45.19 -29.44 10.32
CA LEU A 24 45.75 -30.69 10.87
C LEU A 24 44.67 -31.62 11.45
N ALA A 25 43.58 -31.08 11.99
CA ALA A 25 42.41 -31.85 12.43
C ALA A 25 41.59 -32.39 11.24
N MET A 26 41.56 -31.65 10.14
CA MET A 26 40.92 -32.11 8.88
C MET A 26 41.72 -33.22 8.18
N LEU A 27 43.06 -33.24 8.32
CA LEU A 27 43.90 -34.28 7.73
C LEU A 27 43.83 -35.64 8.46
N LEU A 28 43.39 -35.65 9.73
CA LEU A 28 43.22 -36.89 10.50
C LEU A 28 41.81 -37.51 10.39
N SER A 29 40.81 -36.71 10.02
CA SER A 29 39.45 -37.20 9.72
C SER A 29 39.26 -37.63 8.26
N ALA A 30 40.19 -37.25 7.38
CA ALA A 30 40.08 -37.45 5.94
C ALA A 30 40.41 -38.90 5.49
N CYS A 31 40.76 -39.80 6.40
CA CYS A 31 41.19 -41.13 5.99
C CYS A 31 40.07 -42.13 5.68
N ASN A 32 38.81 -41.78 5.92
CA ASN A 32 37.68 -42.71 5.75
C ASN A 32 36.39 -42.03 5.30
N SER A 33 36.43 -41.07 4.37
CA SER A 33 35.25 -40.52 3.75
C SER A 33 35.43 -40.38 2.24
N ASN A 34 34.32 -40.46 1.49
CA ASN A 34 34.36 -40.23 0.04
C ASN A 34 34.74 -38.77 -0.24
N PRO A 35 35.92 -38.49 -0.86
CA PRO A 35 36.37 -37.11 -1.12
C PRO A 35 35.40 -36.29 -1.98
N GLN A 36 34.60 -36.95 -2.83
CA GLN A 36 33.61 -36.29 -3.67
C GLN A 36 32.48 -35.72 -2.82
N LEU A 37 32.04 -36.41 -1.75
CA LEU A 37 30.97 -35.90 -0.85
C LEU A 37 31.45 -34.71 -0.01
N GLN A 38 32.70 -34.73 0.45
CA GLN A 38 33.31 -33.57 1.13
C GLN A 38 33.46 -32.40 0.20
N GLN A 39 33.88 -32.62 -1.04
CA GLN A 39 33.97 -31.56 -2.04
C GLN A 39 32.60 -31.00 -2.36
N GLN A 40 31.57 -31.83 -2.49
CA GLN A 40 30.18 -31.39 -2.74
C GLN A 40 29.62 -30.59 -1.56
N GLU A 41 29.85 -31.03 -0.32
CA GLU A 41 29.48 -30.29 0.88
C GLU A 41 30.10 -28.88 0.88
N SER A 42 31.43 -28.81 0.68
CA SER A 42 32.17 -27.55 0.64
C SER A 42 31.70 -26.64 -0.50
N GLN A 43 31.44 -27.18 -1.69
CA GLN A 43 30.90 -26.42 -2.82
C GLN A 43 29.51 -25.86 -2.50
N ASN A 44 28.61 -26.72 -2.01
CA ASN A 44 27.25 -26.29 -1.68
C ASN A 44 27.24 -25.25 -0.54
N LYS A 45 28.18 -25.34 0.42
CA LYS A 45 28.36 -24.32 1.44
C LYS A 45 28.76 -22.97 0.83
N VAL A 46 29.78 -22.99 -0.04
CA VAL A 46 30.22 -21.75 -0.74
C VAL A 46 29.09 -21.15 -1.60
N GLU A 47 28.28 -21.99 -2.23
CA GLU A 47 27.11 -21.54 -2.99
C GLU A 47 26.06 -20.89 -2.08
N LEU A 48 25.81 -21.45 -0.90
CA LEU A 48 24.92 -20.87 0.11
C LEU A 48 25.46 -19.53 0.62
N ASP A 49 26.75 -19.48 1.01
CA ASP A 49 27.40 -18.24 1.47
C ASP A 49 27.26 -17.14 0.42
N ASN A 50 27.55 -17.48 -0.84
CA ASN A 50 27.40 -16.53 -1.96
C ASN A 50 25.95 -16.10 -2.18
N ALA A 51 25.00 -17.00 -2.06
CA ALA A 51 23.57 -16.67 -2.18
C ALA A 51 23.12 -15.73 -1.07
N ILE A 52 23.52 -15.96 0.18
CA ILE A 52 23.23 -15.08 1.32
C ILE A 52 23.85 -13.71 1.11
N ILE A 53 25.13 -13.63 0.75
CA ILE A 53 25.83 -12.36 0.47
C ILE A 53 25.15 -11.63 -0.69
N HIS A 54 24.78 -12.36 -1.74
CA HIS A 54 24.04 -11.76 -2.85
C HIS A 54 22.70 -11.18 -2.38
N ALA A 55 21.92 -11.95 -1.63
CA ALA A 55 20.62 -11.50 -1.10
C ALA A 55 20.75 -10.23 -0.24
N GLN A 56 21.76 -10.15 0.63
CA GLN A 56 22.06 -8.96 1.42
C GLN A 56 22.44 -7.77 0.54
N ASN A 57 23.30 -7.97 -0.45
CA ASN A 57 23.77 -6.91 -1.34
C ASN A 57 22.66 -6.30 -2.20
N ILE A 58 21.66 -7.09 -2.57
CA ILE A 58 20.49 -6.60 -3.33
C ILE A 58 19.40 -6.04 -2.42
N GLY A 59 19.56 -6.09 -1.09
CA GLY A 59 18.71 -5.44 -0.11
C GLY A 59 17.58 -6.30 0.46
N VAL A 60 17.73 -7.63 0.47
CA VAL A 60 16.86 -8.47 1.30
C VAL A 60 17.13 -8.16 2.77
N PRO A 61 16.09 -7.83 3.57
CA PRO A 61 16.28 -7.46 4.97
C PRO A 61 16.92 -8.58 5.80
N ASP A 62 17.86 -8.23 6.65
CA ASP A 62 18.60 -9.19 7.48
C ASP A 62 17.69 -10.09 8.34
N TYR A 63 16.59 -9.54 8.88
CA TYR A 63 15.65 -10.33 9.69
C TYR A 63 15.00 -11.48 8.91
N MET A 64 14.89 -11.38 7.60
CA MET A 64 14.34 -12.45 6.75
C MET A 64 15.36 -13.54 6.47
N LEU A 65 16.66 -13.21 6.46
CA LEU A 65 17.76 -14.14 6.25
C LEU A 65 18.19 -14.86 7.53
N GLN A 66 17.90 -14.29 8.71
CA GLN A 66 18.33 -14.84 10.01
C GLN A 66 17.94 -16.31 10.24
N PRO A 67 16.73 -16.78 9.87
CA PRO A 67 16.40 -18.21 10.04
C PRO A 67 17.30 -19.15 9.23
N ILE A 68 17.70 -18.73 8.02
CA ILE A 68 18.58 -19.51 7.13
C ILE A 68 20.02 -19.46 7.64
N ILE A 69 20.52 -18.28 7.99
CA ILE A 69 21.83 -18.08 8.60
C ILE A 69 21.96 -18.88 9.92
N GLY A 70 20.89 -18.90 10.72
CA GLY A 70 20.85 -19.72 11.94
C GLY A 70 21.01 -21.22 11.67
N GLN A 71 20.38 -21.74 10.62
CA GLN A 71 20.50 -23.14 10.22
C GLN A 71 21.87 -23.43 9.62
N GLU A 72 22.42 -22.55 8.79
CA GLU A 72 23.79 -22.65 8.28
C GLU A 72 24.81 -22.73 9.41
N ASN A 73 24.68 -21.84 10.40
CA ASN A 73 25.55 -21.87 11.59
C ASN A 73 25.44 -23.17 12.36
N GLN A 74 24.24 -23.73 12.52
CA GLN A 74 24.07 -25.04 13.16
C GLN A 74 24.77 -26.14 12.40
N LEU A 75 24.65 -26.20 11.07
CA LEU A 75 25.33 -27.17 10.22
C LEU A 75 26.85 -27.04 10.31
N THR A 76 27.37 -25.81 10.28
CA THR A 76 28.80 -25.51 10.37
C THR A 76 29.43 -25.95 11.71
N HIS A 77 28.65 -25.93 12.80
CA HIS A 77 29.09 -26.33 14.12
C HIS A 77 28.88 -27.84 14.43
N THR A 78 28.26 -28.57 13.51
CA THR A 78 28.07 -30.02 13.67
C THR A 78 29.30 -30.77 13.16
N ASN A 79 29.85 -31.66 13.96
CA ASN A 79 31.02 -32.44 13.57
C ASN A 79 30.62 -33.77 12.90
N ALA A 80 31.39 -34.17 11.90
CA ALA A 80 31.22 -35.46 11.29
C ALA A 80 31.48 -36.58 12.32
N PRO A 81 30.75 -37.70 12.27
CA PRO A 81 31.00 -38.84 13.13
C PRO A 81 32.36 -39.46 12.83
N LEU A 82 32.95 -40.16 13.82
CA LEU A 82 34.21 -40.84 13.65
C LEU A 82 33.99 -42.14 12.84
N GLY A 83 34.60 -42.22 11.66
CA GLY A 83 34.47 -43.36 10.73
C GLY A 83 35.49 -44.48 10.93
N LEU A 84 35.84 -44.84 12.18
CA LEU A 84 36.96 -45.73 12.49
C LEU A 84 36.81 -47.16 11.93
N PHE A 85 35.58 -47.66 11.73
CA PHE A 85 35.31 -49.01 11.24
C PHE A 85 34.19 -49.10 10.20
N ASN A 86 33.51 -48.00 9.91
CA ASN A 86 32.41 -47.92 8.94
C ASN A 86 32.37 -46.52 8.33
N GLU A 87 32.56 -46.41 7.03
CA GLU A 87 32.54 -45.15 6.29
C GLU A 87 31.10 -44.61 6.07
N GLN A 88 30.09 -45.47 6.15
CA GLN A 88 28.72 -45.14 5.81
C GLN A 88 28.19 -43.96 6.65
N PRO A 89 28.33 -43.90 7.99
CA PRO A 89 27.84 -42.77 8.79
C PRO A 89 28.52 -41.45 8.44
N VAL A 90 29.78 -41.47 8.01
CA VAL A 90 30.54 -40.28 7.60
C VAL A 90 30.05 -39.79 6.23
N ASN A 91 29.86 -40.74 5.30
CA ASN A 91 29.36 -40.45 3.97
C ASN A 91 27.91 -39.93 4.04
N ASP A 92 27.06 -40.55 4.87
CA ASP A 92 25.69 -40.10 5.11
C ASP A 92 25.68 -38.70 5.71
N TYR A 93 26.58 -38.38 6.63
CA TYR A 93 26.72 -37.04 7.20
C TYR A 93 27.05 -36.01 6.10
N TYR A 94 28.12 -36.21 5.32
CA TYR A 94 28.49 -35.26 4.26
C TYR A 94 27.43 -35.14 3.18
N SER A 95 26.78 -36.24 2.81
CA SER A 95 25.67 -36.25 1.86
C SER A 95 24.48 -35.43 2.39
N ASN A 96 24.08 -35.64 3.65
CA ASN A 96 22.95 -34.93 4.28
C ASN A 96 23.27 -33.46 4.45
N VAL A 97 24.49 -33.10 4.89
CA VAL A 97 24.90 -31.71 5.06
C VAL A 97 24.98 -31.00 3.71
N ALA A 98 25.56 -31.64 2.70
CA ALA A 98 25.60 -31.11 1.34
C ALA A 98 24.18 -30.85 0.79
N GLN A 99 23.29 -31.83 0.96
CA GLN A 99 21.88 -31.68 0.55
C GLN A 99 21.18 -30.54 1.30
N ARG A 100 21.46 -30.38 2.60
CA ARG A 100 20.85 -29.29 3.39
C ARG A 100 21.37 -27.93 2.95
N TYR A 101 22.68 -27.76 2.69
CA TYR A 101 23.21 -26.51 2.11
C TYR A 101 22.58 -26.20 0.75
N ALA A 102 22.47 -27.20 -0.13
CA ALA A 102 21.77 -26.99 -1.41
C ALA A 102 20.31 -26.59 -1.23
N THR A 103 19.60 -27.20 -0.27
CA THR A 103 18.21 -26.81 0.05
C THR A 103 18.13 -25.39 0.57
N LEU A 104 19.02 -24.99 1.48
CA LEU A 104 19.07 -23.62 2.01
C LEU A 104 19.39 -22.60 0.91
N THR A 105 20.25 -22.97 -0.05
CA THR A 105 20.51 -22.12 -1.24
C THR A 105 19.23 -21.88 -2.05
N VAL A 106 18.43 -22.92 -2.26
CA VAL A 106 17.13 -22.81 -2.93
C VAL A 106 16.17 -21.94 -2.09
N GLU A 107 16.15 -22.12 -0.77
CA GLU A 107 15.35 -21.30 0.15
C GLU A 107 15.75 -19.82 0.08
N VAL A 108 17.08 -19.50 0.05
CA VAL A 108 17.57 -18.12 -0.12
C VAL A 108 17.08 -17.53 -1.45
N ASN A 109 17.25 -18.29 -2.54
CA ASN A 109 16.84 -17.82 -3.87
C ASN A 109 15.31 -17.64 -3.96
N GLY A 110 14.56 -18.53 -3.33
CA GLY A 110 13.10 -18.41 -3.18
C GLY A 110 12.73 -17.16 -2.37
N LEU A 111 13.43 -16.93 -1.26
CA LEU A 111 13.23 -15.74 -0.42
C LEU A 111 13.57 -14.45 -1.18
N VAL A 112 14.65 -14.42 -1.96
CA VAL A 112 14.99 -13.29 -2.83
C VAL A 112 13.85 -12.97 -3.79
N SER A 113 13.32 -13.99 -4.45
CA SER A 113 12.21 -13.82 -5.40
C SER A 113 10.96 -13.30 -4.69
N GLN A 114 10.57 -13.92 -3.60
CA GLN A 114 9.41 -13.53 -2.79
C GLN A 114 9.56 -12.11 -2.25
N THR A 115 10.73 -11.78 -1.70
CA THR A 115 11.01 -10.45 -1.14
C THR A 115 10.98 -9.38 -2.23
N THR A 116 11.55 -9.67 -3.40
CA THR A 116 11.51 -8.75 -4.54
C THR A 116 10.07 -8.45 -4.94
N GLN A 117 9.23 -9.49 -5.08
CA GLN A 117 7.81 -9.31 -5.42
C GLN A 117 7.04 -8.54 -4.34
N GLN A 118 7.29 -8.86 -3.07
CA GLN A 118 6.65 -8.18 -1.95
C GLN A 118 6.98 -6.69 -1.91
N PHE A 119 8.24 -6.31 -2.13
CA PHE A 119 8.64 -4.90 -2.12
C PHE A 119 8.24 -4.17 -3.40
N ASP A 120 8.22 -4.83 -4.55
CA ASP A 120 7.63 -4.29 -5.77
C ASP A 120 6.16 -3.94 -5.56
N TYR A 121 5.38 -4.90 -5.08
CA TYR A 121 3.98 -4.66 -4.74
C TYR A 121 3.81 -3.49 -3.75
N LYS A 122 4.62 -3.49 -2.68
CA LYS A 122 4.54 -2.40 -1.70
C LYS A 122 4.92 -1.04 -2.30
N ALA A 123 5.95 -0.96 -3.10
CA ALA A 123 6.33 0.28 -3.79
C ALA A 123 5.20 0.76 -4.72
N SER A 124 4.57 -0.17 -5.43
CA SER A 124 3.42 0.12 -6.29
C SER A 124 2.24 0.67 -5.49
N GLN A 125 1.94 0.08 -4.33
CA GLN A 125 0.90 0.60 -3.43
C GLN A 125 1.24 2.00 -2.89
N ASP A 126 2.48 2.20 -2.42
CA ASP A 126 2.89 3.50 -1.88
C ASP A 126 2.88 4.59 -2.97
N LEU A 127 3.15 4.24 -4.24
CA LEU A 127 2.97 5.14 -5.39
C LEU A 127 1.50 5.44 -5.66
N GLN A 128 0.62 4.47 -5.51
CA GLN A 128 -0.81 4.68 -5.64
C GLN A 128 -1.34 5.63 -4.56
N VAL A 129 -0.89 5.48 -3.31
CA VAL A 129 -1.22 6.40 -2.22
C VAL A 129 -0.74 7.81 -2.54
N LEU A 130 0.49 7.96 -3.06
CA LEU A 130 1.01 9.24 -3.52
C LEU A 130 0.16 9.85 -4.63
N GLU A 131 -0.27 9.08 -5.60
CA GLU A 131 -1.12 9.53 -6.70
C GLU A 131 -2.48 10.04 -6.19
N ASN A 132 -3.09 9.31 -5.26
CA ASN A 132 -4.36 9.72 -4.64
C ASN A 132 -4.20 11.02 -3.84
N ALA A 133 -3.14 11.14 -3.04
CA ALA A 133 -2.85 12.36 -2.29
C ALA A 133 -2.60 13.56 -3.23
N LEU A 134 -1.87 13.33 -4.32
CA LEU A 134 -1.62 14.32 -5.36
C LEU A 134 -2.92 14.79 -6.04
N ALA A 135 -3.77 13.85 -6.44
CA ALA A 135 -5.07 14.17 -7.05
C ALA A 135 -5.94 15.00 -6.09
N GLY A 136 -5.92 14.70 -4.80
CA GLY A 136 -6.61 15.48 -3.78
C GLY A 136 -6.11 16.93 -3.71
N ARG A 137 -4.80 17.18 -3.80
CA ARG A 137 -4.23 18.54 -3.79
C ARG A 137 -4.46 19.28 -5.10
N GLN A 138 -4.42 18.59 -6.23
CA GLN A 138 -4.77 19.17 -7.53
C GLN A 138 -6.24 19.60 -7.58
N ALA A 139 -7.14 18.79 -7.03
CA ALA A 139 -8.57 19.15 -6.91
C ALA A 139 -8.81 20.38 -6.03
N GLN A 140 -7.91 20.65 -5.08
CA GLN A 140 -7.89 21.85 -4.24
C GLN A 140 -7.19 23.05 -4.93
N ASN A 141 -6.76 22.90 -6.18
CA ASN A 141 -6.06 23.92 -6.99
C ASN A 141 -4.68 24.34 -6.45
N PHE A 142 -3.97 23.44 -5.75
CA PHE A 142 -2.57 23.69 -5.38
C PHE A 142 -1.66 23.56 -6.61
N VAL A 143 -1.17 24.68 -7.11
CA VAL A 143 -0.26 24.74 -8.28
C VAL A 143 1.07 24.05 -7.96
N GLU A 144 1.50 24.12 -6.72
CA GLU A 144 2.72 23.51 -6.17
C GLU A 144 2.71 21.97 -6.27
N ALA A 145 1.53 21.37 -6.31
CA ALA A 145 1.35 19.93 -6.50
C ALA A 145 1.98 19.42 -7.82
N LYS A 146 2.27 20.30 -8.79
CA LYS A 146 2.96 19.95 -10.04
C LYS A 146 4.36 19.36 -9.81
N THR A 147 5.07 19.81 -8.78
CA THR A 147 6.40 19.27 -8.44
C THR A 147 6.28 17.80 -8.05
N PHE A 148 5.28 17.46 -7.26
CA PHE A 148 5.00 16.08 -6.85
C PHE A 148 4.51 15.20 -8.01
N ALA A 149 3.81 15.76 -8.99
CA ALA A 149 3.47 15.05 -10.22
C ALA A 149 4.72 14.64 -11.00
N ASN A 150 5.73 15.51 -11.07
CA ASN A 150 7.00 15.18 -11.68
C ASN A 150 7.76 14.11 -10.88
N GLN A 151 7.75 14.19 -9.55
CA GLN A 151 8.36 13.17 -8.68
C GLN A 151 7.65 11.82 -8.87
N LEU A 152 6.32 11.79 -8.88
CA LEU A 152 5.54 10.56 -9.14
C LEU A 152 5.95 9.93 -10.48
N THR A 153 6.03 10.72 -11.55
CA THR A 153 6.48 10.23 -12.88
C THR A 153 7.90 9.67 -12.81
N GLN A 154 8.79 10.32 -12.05
CA GLN A 154 10.14 9.83 -11.84
C GLN A 154 10.15 8.50 -11.10
N TYR A 155 9.38 8.36 -10.00
CA TYR A 155 9.30 7.13 -9.21
C TYR A 155 8.67 5.98 -10.01
N GLN A 156 7.64 6.25 -10.81
CA GLN A 156 7.05 5.27 -11.74
C GLN A 156 8.09 4.79 -12.77
N SER A 157 8.91 5.72 -13.30
CA SER A 157 10.03 5.37 -14.20
C SER A 157 11.14 4.58 -13.48
N GLN A 158 11.40 4.86 -12.21
CA GLN A 158 12.34 4.09 -11.40
C GLN A 158 11.78 2.68 -11.12
N LEU A 159 10.48 2.57 -10.77
CA LEU A 159 9.81 1.30 -10.54
C LEU A 159 9.89 0.39 -11.76
N SER A 160 9.67 0.93 -12.96
CA SER A 160 9.75 0.15 -14.21
C SER A 160 11.16 -0.38 -14.53
N ARG A 161 12.19 0.12 -13.86
CA ARG A 161 13.60 -0.29 -14.04
C ARG A 161 14.15 -1.02 -12.81
N ALA A 162 13.42 -1.01 -11.70
CA ALA A 162 13.83 -1.65 -10.46
C ALA A 162 13.93 -3.17 -10.66
N GLN A 163 14.96 -3.76 -10.08
CA GLN A 163 15.21 -5.19 -10.19
C GLN A 163 15.50 -5.83 -8.83
N PHE A 164 15.85 -5.03 -7.83
CA PHE A 164 16.30 -5.51 -6.54
C PHE A 164 15.45 -4.96 -5.39
N PRO A 165 15.29 -5.71 -4.29
CA PRO A 165 14.54 -5.26 -3.12
C PRO A 165 14.90 -3.85 -2.64
N LYS A 166 16.20 -3.49 -2.63
CA LYS A 166 16.66 -2.15 -2.23
C LYS A 166 16.10 -1.03 -3.11
N ASP A 167 15.90 -1.28 -4.40
CA ASP A 167 15.38 -0.29 -5.33
C ASP A 167 13.92 0.02 -4.99
N TYR A 168 13.13 -1.03 -4.75
CA TYR A 168 11.72 -0.92 -4.34
C TYR A 168 11.55 -0.26 -2.96
N ILE A 169 12.42 -0.62 -2.00
CA ILE A 169 12.44 0.02 -0.67
C ILE A 169 12.68 1.52 -0.80
N GLN A 170 13.64 1.92 -1.65
CA GLN A 170 13.92 3.34 -1.87
C GLN A 170 12.72 4.06 -2.47
N ILE A 171 12.09 3.50 -3.52
CA ILE A 171 10.91 4.07 -4.17
C ILE A 171 9.76 4.19 -3.17
N SER A 172 9.51 3.14 -2.36
CA SER A 172 8.49 3.15 -1.31
C SER A 172 8.72 4.28 -0.29
N ASN A 173 9.97 4.46 0.17
CA ASN A 173 10.31 5.52 1.13
C ASN A 173 10.15 6.92 0.53
N ASP A 174 10.58 7.09 -0.72
CA ASP A 174 10.46 8.37 -1.43
C ASP A 174 8.98 8.72 -1.70
N ALA A 175 8.16 7.72 -2.09
CA ALA A 175 6.72 7.89 -2.28
C ALA A 175 6.02 8.27 -0.98
N LYS A 176 6.34 7.60 0.13
CA LYS A 176 5.80 7.95 1.45
C LYS A 176 6.19 9.35 1.89
N SER A 177 7.47 9.73 1.71
CA SER A 177 7.93 11.08 2.04
C SER A 177 7.17 12.14 1.23
N SER A 178 6.98 11.91 -0.06
CA SER A 178 6.22 12.82 -0.92
C SER A 178 4.73 12.86 -0.54
N THR A 179 4.14 11.74 -0.15
CA THR A 179 2.76 11.66 0.36
C THR A 179 2.59 12.48 1.63
N GLN A 180 3.50 12.32 2.59
CA GLN A 180 3.50 13.11 3.83
C GLN A 180 3.66 14.61 3.55
N ALA A 181 4.55 14.98 2.62
CA ALA A 181 4.72 16.37 2.19
C ALA A 181 3.42 16.94 1.60
N LEU A 182 2.72 16.19 0.75
CA LEU A 182 1.41 16.59 0.23
C LEU A 182 0.37 16.74 1.35
N HIS A 183 0.35 15.87 2.35
CA HIS A 183 -0.55 16.01 3.50
C HIS A 183 -0.26 17.30 4.28
N MET A 184 1.00 17.68 4.44
CA MET A 184 1.39 18.89 5.15
C MET A 184 1.18 20.19 4.35
N MET A 185 1.03 20.11 3.02
CA MET A 185 0.80 21.27 2.15
C MET A 185 -0.43 22.07 2.58
N GLY A 186 -1.54 21.41 2.89
CA GLY A 186 -2.77 22.06 3.35
C GLY A 186 -2.59 22.82 4.66
N PRO A 187 -2.10 22.21 5.72
CA PRO A 187 -1.73 22.87 6.97
C PRO A 187 -0.79 24.06 6.80
N ALA A 188 0.27 23.92 5.98
CA ALA A 188 1.21 24.99 5.69
C ALA A 188 0.53 26.18 4.98
N TYR A 189 -0.32 25.91 3.99
CA TYR A 189 -1.10 26.94 3.32
C TYR A 189 -2.10 27.62 4.27
N ALA A 190 -2.73 26.85 5.17
CA ALA A 190 -3.63 27.40 6.19
C ALA A 190 -2.88 28.35 7.15
N ALA A 191 -1.66 28.00 7.56
CA ALA A 191 -0.82 28.87 8.38
C ALA A 191 -0.49 30.18 7.65
N LEU A 192 -0.04 30.12 6.40
CA LEU A 192 0.21 31.29 5.55
C LEU A 192 -1.03 32.16 5.38
N THR A 193 -2.18 31.53 5.14
CA THR A 193 -3.45 32.25 5.01
C THR A 193 -3.84 32.94 6.32
N SER A 194 -3.56 32.32 7.46
CA SER A 194 -3.81 32.91 8.77
C SER A 194 -2.93 34.12 9.01
N LEU A 195 -1.64 34.05 8.69
CA LEU A 195 -0.72 35.17 8.78
C LEU A 195 -1.15 36.31 7.84
N GLN A 196 -1.51 36.00 6.59
CA GLN A 196 -2.02 37.00 5.63
C GLN A 196 -3.26 37.74 6.17
N LYS A 197 -4.18 36.99 6.78
CA LYS A 197 -5.41 37.55 7.36
C LYS A 197 -5.12 38.53 8.51
N VAL A 198 -4.17 38.14 9.39
CA VAL A 198 -3.72 39.00 10.48
C VAL A 198 -3.04 40.27 9.93
N THR A 199 -2.16 40.12 8.96
CA THR A 199 -1.48 41.25 8.30
C THR A 199 -2.48 42.21 7.69
N GLN A 200 -3.50 41.72 6.98
CA GLN A 200 -4.58 42.56 6.41
C GLN A 200 -5.37 43.28 7.49
N GLN A 201 -5.64 42.63 8.63
CA GLN A 201 -6.34 43.26 9.76
C GLN A 201 -5.49 44.36 10.40
N LEU A 202 -4.17 44.14 10.55
CA LEU A 202 -3.25 45.17 11.04
C LEU A 202 -3.16 46.34 10.11
N GLN A 203 -3.07 46.08 8.79
CA GLN A 203 -3.07 47.13 7.76
C GLN A 203 -4.38 47.96 7.77
N ALA A 204 -5.53 47.29 7.91
CA ALA A 204 -6.83 47.95 8.06
C ALA A 204 -6.92 48.79 9.34
N SER A 205 -6.12 48.49 10.34
CA SER A 205 -5.97 49.27 11.59
C SER A 205 -4.90 50.37 11.49
N HIS A 206 -4.44 50.70 10.28
CA HIS A 206 -3.43 51.71 10.00
C HIS A 206 -2.04 51.44 10.63
N LEU A 207 -1.70 50.18 10.87
CA LEU A 207 -0.37 49.80 11.35
C LEU A 207 0.57 49.58 10.18
N ASP A 208 1.87 49.86 10.38
CA ASP A 208 2.89 49.56 9.39
C ASP A 208 3.17 48.07 9.37
N VAL A 209 2.87 47.41 8.27
CA VAL A 209 3.02 45.98 8.04
C VAL A 209 4.06 45.67 6.94
N THR A 210 4.90 46.64 6.60
CA THR A 210 5.83 46.50 5.46
C THR A 210 6.77 45.33 5.65
N ALA A 211 7.39 45.18 6.82
CA ALA A 211 8.30 44.06 7.14
C ALA A 211 7.55 42.72 7.10
N LEU A 212 6.35 42.66 7.68
CA LEU A 212 5.54 41.44 7.72
C LEU A 212 5.08 41.01 6.31
N ASN A 213 4.75 41.96 5.44
CA ASN A 213 4.44 41.65 4.04
C ASN A 213 5.65 41.09 3.30
N GLN A 214 6.86 41.56 3.59
CA GLN A 214 8.08 41.03 2.99
C GLN A 214 8.34 39.60 3.47
N GLU A 215 8.25 39.33 4.77
CA GLU A 215 8.38 37.99 5.33
C GLU A 215 7.36 37.01 4.72
N GLN A 216 6.10 37.43 4.58
CA GLN A 216 5.07 36.62 3.93
C GLN A 216 5.42 36.26 2.48
N GLN A 217 6.03 37.18 1.73
CA GLN A 217 6.49 36.87 0.38
C GLN A 217 7.62 35.84 0.38
N GLU A 218 8.53 35.91 1.34
CA GLU A 218 9.61 34.93 1.54
C GLU A 218 9.03 33.57 1.91
N ASP A 219 8.07 33.51 2.82
CA ASP A 219 7.37 32.27 3.23
C ASP A 219 6.63 31.62 2.05
N LEU A 220 5.96 32.42 1.23
CA LEU A 220 5.34 31.93 0.00
C LEU A 220 6.35 31.35 -0.99
N GLN A 221 7.58 31.90 -1.06
CA GLN A 221 8.64 31.32 -1.87
C GLN A 221 9.15 30.00 -1.29
N ILE A 222 9.24 29.89 0.04
CA ILE A 222 9.58 28.63 0.73
C ILE A 222 8.48 27.59 0.44
N PHE A 223 7.21 27.94 0.61
CA PHE A 223 6.08 27.07 0.33
C PHE A 223 6.11 26.52 -1.11
N ARG A 224 6.37 27.39 -2.09
CA ARG A 224 6.46 27.00 -3.51
C ARG A 224 7.61 26.07 -3.84
N LYS A 225 8.68 26.09 -3.05
CA LYS A 225 9.88 25.26 -3.23
C LYS A 225 9.88 24.03 -2.36
N ALA A 226 9.00 23.95 -1.36
CA ALA A 226 8.91 22.83 -0.42
C ALA A 226 8.57 21.53 -1.15
N THR A 227 9.34 20.49 -0.87
CA THR A 227 9.18 19.17 -1.49
C THR A 227 9.24 18.02 -0.49
N THR A 228 9.61 18.31 0.76
CA THR A 228 9.73 17.33 1.83
C THR A 228 8.81 17.66 3.00
N PRO A 229 8.45 16.67 3.84
CA PRO A 229 7.70 16.94 5.08
C PRO A 229 8.42 17.93 6.00
N ALA A 230 9.75 17.86 6.06
CA ALA A 230 10.57 18.76 6.87
C ALA A 230 10.45 20.22 6.42
N ASP A 231 10.44 20.47 5.10
CA ASP A 231 10.29 21.83 4.55
C ASP A 231 8.96 22.45 5.00
N TYR A 232 7.85 21.70 4.90
CA TYR A 232 6.54 22.17 5.33
C TYR A 232 6.45 22.34 6.86
N SER A 233 7.05 21.40 7.63
CA SER A 233 7.10 21.52 9.09
C SER A 233 7.83 22.77 9.51
N GLN A 234 9.00 23.01 8.95
CA GLN A 234 9.81 24.19 9.24
C GLN A 234 9.08 25.48 8.87
N LEU A 235 8.40 25.50 7.72
CA LEU A 235 7.59 26.63 7.30
C LEU A 235 6.43 26.89 8.27
N ILE A 236 5.71 25.85 8.69
CA ILE A 236 4.63 25.96 9.66
C ILE A 236 5.14 26.55 10.98
N ASP A 237 6.28 26.07 11.47
CA ASP A 237 6.89 26.56 12.70
C ASP A 237 7.33 28.03 12.57
N GLN A 238 7.93 28.39 11.43
CA GLN A 238 8.34 29.76 11.12
C GLN A 238 7.13 30.71 11.06
N VAL A 239 6.09 30.37 10.32
CA VAL A 239 4.87 31.17 10.19
C VAL A 239 4.14 31.31 11.52
N ASN A 240 4.12 30.23 12.33
CA ASN A 240 3.55 30.29 13.67
C ASN A 240 4.36 31.20 14.60
N ALA A 241 5.69 31.20 14.51
CA ALA A 241 6.54 32.13 15.25
C ALA A 241 6.27 33.58 14.85
N GLN A 242 6.16 33.86 13.55
CA GLN A 242 5.79 35.19 13.02
C GLN A 242 4.41 35.63 13.49
N LEU A 243 3.42 34.73 13.52
CA LEU A 243 2.10 34.99 14.09
C LEU A 243 2.19 35.37 15.58
N GLN A 244 3.07 34.69 16.33
CA GLN A 244 3.32 35.04 17.74
C GLN A 244 3.99 36.40 17.89
N GLU A 245 5.01 36.69 17.11
CA GLU A 245 5.73 37.98 17.13
C GLU A 245 4.83 39.12 16.70
N THR A 246 4.02 38.91 15.66
CA THR A 246 3.05 39.91 15.16
C THR A 246 2.03 40.30 16.23
N THR A 247 1.67 39.37 17.11
CA THR A 247 0.78 39.64 18.25
C THR A 247 1.46 40.49 19.32
N VAL A 248 2.78 40.46 19.42
CA VAL A 248 3.53 41.26 20.39
C VAL A 248 3.51 42.75 20.01
N PHE A 249 3.50 43.09 18.72
CA PHE A 249 3.60 44.47 18.24
C PHE A 249 2.32 45.29 18.30
N SER A 250 1.18 44.68 18.64
CA SER A 250 -0.08 45.39 18.60
C SER A 250 -1.05 44.96 19.70
N THR A 251 -1.16 45.75 20.73
CA THR A 251 -2.24 45.60 21.75
C THR A 251 -3.66 45.74 21.12
N GLN A 252 -3.77 46.29 19.91
CA GLN A 252 -5.02 46.35 19.17
C GLN A 252 -5.29 45.10 18.33
N ALA A 253 -4.27 44.36 17.93
CA ALA A 253 -4.40 43.09 17.19
C ALA A 253 -4.72 41.89 18.10
N ILE A 254 -4.39 41.96 19.37
CA ILE A 254 -4.59 40.90 20.37
C ILE A 254 -6.01 40.28 20.32
N PRO A 255 -7.12 41.06 20.32
CA PRO A 255 -8.45 40.46 20.29
C PRO A 255 -8.76 39.72 19.00
N PHE A 256 -8.22 40.17 17.85
CA PHE A 256 -8.53 39.59 16.54
C PHE A 256 -7.77 38.23 16.31
N VAL A 257 -6.52 38.16 16.71
CA VAL A 257 -5.73 36.92 16.57
C VAL A 257 -6.28 35.83 17.49
N GLY A 258 -6.53 36.15 18.73
CA GLY A 258 -7.16 35.23 19.67
C GLY A 258 -8.54 34.76 19.21
N ALA A 259 -9.36 35.67 18.72
CA ALA A 259 -10.68 35.35 18.17
C ALA A 259 -10.58 34.44 16.92
N ALA A 260 -9.58 34.67 16.04
CA ALA A 260 -9.36 33.84 14.87
C ALA A 260 -8.97 32.39 15.24
N LYS A 261 -8.04 32.23 16.18
CA LYS A 261 -7.64 30.91 16.71
C LYS A 261 -8.78 30.17 17.38
N LEU A 262 -9.56 30.86 18.24
CA LEU A 262 -10.76 30.28 18.88
C LEU A 262 -11.82 29.88 17.85
N LYS A 263 -11.98 30.66 16.77
CA LYS A 263 -12.90 30.32 15.69
C LYS A 263 -12.46 29.06 14.93
N GLU A 264 -11.16 28.92 14.68
CA GLU A 264 -10.58 27.72 14.05
C GLU A 264 -10.81 26.51 14.94
N PHE A 265 -10.45 26.59 16.23
CA PHE A 265 -10.66 25.51 17.19
C PHE A 265 -12.16 25.14 17.30
N SER A 266 -13.05 26.14 17.36
CA SER A 266 -14.49 25.92 17.34
C SER A 266 -14.97 25.19 16.09
N ALA A 267 -14.45 25.54 14.91
CA ALA A 267 -14.79 24.88 13.65
C ALA A 267 -14.36 23.40 13.63
N GLN A 268 -13.20 23.11 14.17
CA GLN A 268 -12.71 21.72 14.30
C GLN A 268 -13.56 20.91 15.30
N ILE A 269 -14.00 21.52 16.38
CA ILE A 269 -14.92 20.90 17.34
C ILE A 269 -16.27 20.56 16.67
N GLU A 270 -16.81 21.48 15.87
CA GLU A 270 -18.06 21.20 15.13
C GLU A 270 -17.86 20.08 14.08
N GLN A 271 -16.70 20.03 13.46
CA GLN A 271 -16.37 18.95 12.53
C GLN A 271 -16.25 17.61 13.26
N LEU A 272 -15.63 17.59 14.45
CA LEU A 272 -15.54 16.40 15.30
C LEU A 272 -16.92 15.86 15.70
N LYS A 273 -17.85 16.77 16.05
CA LYS A 273 -19.26 16.42 16.31
C LYS A 273 -19.94 15.80 15.10
N LYS A 274 -19.73 16.40 13.90
CA LYS A 274 -20.27 15.87 12.65
C LYS A 274 -19.84 14.44 12.40
N TYR A 275 -18.63 14.08 12.81
CA TYR A 275 -18.12 12.71 12.74
C TYR A 275 -18.62 11.79 13.87
N GLY A 276 -19.49 12.32 14.77
CA GLY A 276 -20.07 11.55 15.87
C GLY A 276 -19.12 11.26 17.03
N GLN A 277 -18.02 12.00 17.11
CA GLN A 277 -17.03 11.85 18.16
C GLN A 277 -17.34 12.69 19.40
N ASN A 278 -16.80 12.29 20.55
CA ASN A 278 -16.99 13.04 21.78
C ASN A 278 -16.22 14.37 21.77
N ALA A 279 -16.92 15.45 21.48
CA ALA A 279 -16.38 16.81 21.46
C ALA A 279 -16.41 17.51 22.83
N GLY A 280 -17.00 16.89 23.87
CA GLY A 280 -17.17 17.50 25.21
C GLY A 280 -15.88 18.04 25.82
N PRO A 281 -14.80 17.28 25.91
CA PRO A 281 -13.52 17.75 26.43
C PRO A 281 -12.97 18.97 25.69
N PHE A 282 -13.10 19.02 24.38
CA PHE A 282 -12.64 20.13 23.54
C PHE A 282 -13.52 21.36 23.67
N GLN A 283 -14.82 21.19 23.83
CA GLN A 283 -15.74 22.29 24.14
C GLN A 283 -15.42 22.95 25.48
N GLN A 284 -15.09 22.14 26.48
CA GLN A 284 -14.68 22.66 27.78
C GLN A 284 -13.38 23.46 27.67
N ARG A 285 -12.38 22.96 26.92
CA ARG A 285 -11.13 23.70 26.65
C ARG A 285 -11.41 25.00 25.91
N LEU A 286 -12.21 24.97 24.83
CA LEU A 286 -12.61 26.16 24.09
C LEU A 286 -13.23 27.22 25.02
N SER A 287 -14.12 26.82 25.93
CA SER A 287 -14.73 27.73 26.90
C SER A 287 -13.71 28.32 27.86
N THR A 288 -12.74 27.49 28.31
CA THR A 288 -11.65 27.94 29.17
C THR A 288 -10.73 28.92 28.46
N ASP A 289 -10.40 28.62 27.21
CA ASP A 289 -9.57 29.48 26.36
C ASP A 289 -10.25 30.82 26.05
N GLN A 290 -11.56 30.80 25.78
CA GLN A 290 -12.36 32.02 25.61
C GLN A 290 -12.35 32.90 26.86
N ALA A 291 -12.53 32.27 28.04
CA ALA A 291 -12.49 32.98 29.31
C ALA A 291 -11.08 33.53 29.61
N SER A 292 -10.06 32.75 29.33
CA SER A 292 -8.65 33.14 29.51
C SER A 292 -8.25 34.30 28.60
N LEU A 293 -8.69 34.24 27.32
CA LEU A 293 -8.44 35.30 26.36
C LEU A 293 -9.16 36.61 26.77
N ALA A 294 -10.40 36.53 27.25
CA ALA A 294 -11.14 37.66 27.74
C ALA A 294 -10.51 38.31 29.00
N GLN A 295 -9.76 37.56 29.79
CA GLN A 295 -9.07 38.02 30.99
C GLN A 295 -7.65 38.51 30.74
N ALA A 296 -7.08 38.24 29.54
CA ALA A 296 -5.73 38.66 29.19
C ALA A 296 -5.62 40.18 29.16
N LYS A 297 -4.70 40.72 30.01
CA LYS A 297 -4.52 42.20 30.14
C LYS A 297 -3.11 42.64 29.70
N SER A 298 -2.19 41.70 29.55
CA SER A 298 -0.82 41.97 29.12
C SER A 298 -0.44 41.14 27.88
N ILE A 299 0.58 41.58 27.18
CA ILE A 299 1.18 40.84 26.05
C ILE A 299 1.60 39.43 26.50
N SER A 300 2.19 39.33 27.69
CA SER A 300 2.62 38.04 28.28
C SER A 300 1.43 37.12 28.52
N ASP A 301 0.31 37.64 29.05
CA ASP A 301 -0.93 36.85 29.25
C ASP A 301 -1.45 36.36 27.93
N PHE A 302 -1.48 37.23 26.93
CA PHE A 302 -1.97 36.91 25.61
C PHE A 302 -1.13 35.84 24.92
N LEU A 303 0.21 35.95 24.95
CA LEU A 303 1.10 34.95 24.37
C LEU A 303 0.90 33.59 25.04
N ARG A 304 0.77 33.56 26.36
CA ARG A 304 0.49 32.34 27.10
C ARG A 304 -0.85 31.72 26.71
N VAL A 305 -1.91 32.52 26.61
CA VAL A 305 -3.25 32.04 26.21
C VAL A 305 -3.24 31.59 24.75
N SER A 306 -2.59 32.34 23.86
CA SER A 306 -2.44 31.98 22.45
C SER A 306 -1.74 30.65 22.27
N ALA A 307 -0.64 30.42 22.99
CA ALA A 307 0.07 29.13 22.98
C ALA A 307 -0.78 27.98 23.54
N GLN A 308 -1.63 28.25 24.54
CA GLN A 308 -2.58 27.27 25.05
C GLN A 308 -3.64 26.91 24.01
N ILE A 309 -4.22 27.92 23.32
CA ILE A 309 -5.18 27.69 22.23
C ILE A 309 -4.56 26.85 21.12
N ASP A 310 -3.29 27.11 20.74
CA ASP A 310 -2.59 26.32 19.73
C ASP A 310 -2.39 24.85 20.20
N THR A 311 -2.03 24.67 21.47
CA THR A 311 -1.91 23.34 22.08
C THR A 311 -3.23 22.59 22.05
N ASP A 312 -4.33 23.25 22.42
CA ASP A 312 -5.65 22.63 22.44
C ASP A 312 -6.17 22.34 21.01
N THR A 313 -5.91 23.26 20.07
CA THR A 313 -6.20 23.09 18.64
C THR A 313 -5.41 21.94 18.03
N ASN A 314 -4.13 21.79 18.38
CA ASN A 314 -3.31 20.66 17.92
C ASN A 314 -3.78 19.35 18.53
N SER A 315 -4.24 19.36 19.76
CA SER A 315 -4.71 18.16 20.47
C SER A 315 -5.95 17.49 19.85
N ILE A 316 -6.75 18.25 19.07
CA ILE A 316 -7.95 17.73 18.40
C ILE A 316 -7.62 17.04 17.05
N GLN A 317 -6.45 17.27 16.48
CA GLN A 317 -6.11 16.81 15.11
C GLN A 317 -6.24 15.29 14.95
N LEU A 318 -5.60 14.52 15.85
CA LEU A 318 -5.71 13.07 15.79
C LEU A 318 -7.15 12.57 16.00
N PRO A 319 -7.90 12.99 17.03
CA PRO A 319 -9.33 12.67 17.16
C PRO A 319 -10.16 13.06 15.93
N LEU A 320 -9.82 14.15 15.26
CA LEU A 320 -10.54 14.63 14.09
C LEU A 320 -10.36 13.70 12.89
N VAL A 321 -9.11 13.34 12.56
CA VAL A 321 -8.80 12.43 11.46
C VAL A 321 -9.33 11.01 11.77
N GLN A 322 -9.17 10.54 13.00
CA GLN A 322 -9.77 9.28 13.46
C GLN A 322 -11.30 9.29 13.31
N GLY A 323 -11.93 10.38 13.73
CA GLY A 323 -13.37 10.55 13.59
C GLY A 323 -13.82 10.55 12.14
N GLN A 324 -13.07 11.23 11.27
CA GLN A 324 -13.34 11.25 9.83
C GLN A 324 -13.24 9.85 9.22
N ALA A 325 -12.17 9.10 9.53
CA ALA A 325 -11.98 7.73 9.03
C ALA A 325 -13.15 6.83 9.47
N THR A 326 -13.48 6.84 10.76
CA THR A 326 -14.61 6.06 11.30
C THR A 326 -15.95 6.47 10.69
N TYR A 327 -16.16 7.77 10.49
CA TYR A 327 -17.39 8.28 9.86
C TYR A 327 -17.50 7.83 8.40
N LEU A 328 -16.44 7.95 7.61
CA LEU A 328 -16.42 7.52 6.21
C LEU A 328 -16.60 6.01 6.08
N LEU A 329 -15.94 5.22 6.92
CA LEU A 329 -16.11 3.77 6.95
C LEU A 329 -17.56 3.40 7.23
N LYS A 330 -18.19 4.03 8.21
CA LYS A 330 -19.61 3.84 8.48
C LYS A 330 -20.51 4.22 7.30
N GLN A 331 -20.19 5.32 6.60
CA GLN A 331 -20.93 5.72 5.40
C GLN A 331 -20.75 4.69 4.27
N PHE A 332 -19.54 4.15 4.11
CA PHE A 332 -19.27 3.11 3.13
C PHE A 332 -20.11 1.87 3.39
N HIS A 333 -20.06 1.31 4.59
CA HIS A 333 -20.92 0.17 4.97
C HIS A 333 -22.41 0.44 4.75
N GLN A 334 -22.88 1.65 5.04
CA GLN A 334 -24.28 2.03 4.84
C GLN A 334 -24.64 2.10 3.35
N GLU A 335 -23.77 2.66 2.50
CA GLU A 335 -24.00 2.76 1.05
C GLU A 335 -24.01 1.35 0.44
N VAL A 336 -23.02 0.52 0.75
CA VAL A 336 -22.94 -0.89 0.34
C VAL A 336 -24.22 -1.64 0.74
N SER A 337 -24.52 -1.68 2.03
CA SER A 337 -25.69 -2.41 2.55
C SER A 337 -27.03 -1.91 1.98
N LYS A 338 -27.18 -0.60 1.79
CA LYS A 338 -28.37 0.00 1.20
C LYS A 338 -28.54 -0.45 -0.25
N TRP A 339 -27.44 -0.42 -1.02
CA TRP A 339 -27.48 -0.83 -2.41
C TRP A 339 -27.76 -2.33 -2.55
N GLY A 340 -27.04 -3.20 -1.85
CA GLY A 340 -27.21 -4.65 -1.89
C GLY A 340 -28.58 -5.12 -1.42
N ASN A 341 -29.19 -4.42 -0.45
CA ASN A 341 -30.58 -4.75 -0.04
C ASN A 341 -31.61 -4.47 -1.12
N SER A 342 -31.33 -3.56 -2.05
CA SER A 342 -32.22 -3.21 -3.18
C SER A 342 -31.82 -3.89 -4.50
N HIS A 343 -30.66 -4.55 -4.54
CA HIS A 343 -30.12 -5.20 -5.73
C HIS A 343 -29.68 -6.63 -5.37
N GLN A 344 -30.51 -7.58 -5.72
CA GLN A 344 -30.33 -8.99 -5.38
C GLN A 344 -30.47 -9.86 -6.62
N TYR A 345 -29.63 -10.87 -6.70
CA TYR A 345 -29.77 -11.96 -7.65
C TYR A 345 -30.62 -13.07 -7.03
N HIS A 346 -31.74 -13.37 -7.66
CA HIS A 346 -32.59 -14.48 -7.27
C HIS A 346 -32.21 -15.70 -8.11
N ASP A 347 -31.52 -16.61 -7.48
CA ASP A 347 -31.00 -17.78 -8.14
C ASP A 347 -32.09 -18.81 -8.43
N GLY A 348 -32.25 -19.18 -9.68
CA GLY A 348 -33.22 -20.21 -10.09
C GLY A 348 -32.72 -21.65 -9.94
N TYR A 349 -31.42 -21.83 -9.69
CA TYR A 349 -30.78 -23.14 -9.57
C TYR A 349 -30.90 -23.70 -8.15
N ASP A 350 -30.45 -22.94 -7.16
CA ASP A 350 -30.47 -23.35 -5.75
C ASP A 350 -31.58 -22.69 -4.94
N GLY A 351 -32.30 -21.73 -5.50
CA GLY A 351 -33.35 -20.95 -4.83
C GLY A 351 -32.80 -19.90 -3.87
N GLY A 352 -31.49 -19.66 -3.88
CA GLY A 352 -30.82 -18.68 -3.04
C GLY A 352 -31.11 -17.23 -3.48
N VAL A 353 -30.86 -16.31 -2.57
CA VAL A 353 -30.93 -14.87 -2.83
C VAL A 353 -29.60 -14.26 -2.44
N TYR A 354 -28.89 -13.73 -3.42
CA TYR A 354 -27.54 -13.21 -3.28
C TYR A 354 -27.55 -11.69 -3.49
N LYS A 355 -26.97 -10.95 -2.56
CA LYS A 355 -26.77 -9.52 -2.72
C LYS A 355 -25.66 -9.26 -3.72
N LEU A 356 -25.86 -8.26 -4.58
CA LEU A 356 -24.90 -7.90 -5.63
C LEU A 356 -23.80 -6.94 -5.15
N ASP A 357 -23.68 -6.73 -3.83
CA ASP A 357 -22.68 -5.89 -3.18
C ASP A 357 -21.55 -6.68 -2.49
N TYR A 358 -21.53 -8.00 -2.64
CA TYR A 358 -20.69 -8.88 -1.82
C TYR A 358 -19.18 -8.69 -2.02
N GLU A 359 -18.73 -8.12 -3.13
CA GLU A 359 -17.33 -7.74 -3.33
C GLU A 359 -16.95 -6.52 -2.50
N TYR A 360 -17.94 -5.74 -2.05
CA TYR A 360 -17.77 -4.51 -1.29
C TYR A 360 -18.17 -4.63 0.17
N ASP A 361 -18.76 -5.73 0.58
CA ASP A 361 -19.21 -5.97 1.96
C ASP A 361 -18.07 -6.47 2.88
N ALA A 362 -18.43 -6.94 4.07
CA ALA A 362 -17.49 -7.44 5.08
C ALA A 362 -16.68 -8.68 4.65
N GLN A 363 -17.06 -9.37 3.58
CA GLN A 363 -16.31 -10.48 3.00
C GLN A 363 -15.42 -10.03 1.81
N GLY A 364 -15.70 -8.86 1.29
CA GLY A 364 -14.94 -8.18 0.24
C GLY A 364 -14.01 -7.11 0.80
N ILE A 365 -13.83 -6.03 0.03
CA ILE A 365 -12.87 -4.96 0.35
C ILE A 365 -13.22 -4.15 1.61
N ALA A 366 -14.47 -4.17 2.09
CA ALA A 366 -14.78 -3.52 3.35
C ALA A 366 -13.99 -4.11 4.53
N SER A 367 -13.61 -5.39 4.49
CA SER A 367 -12.74 -6.01 5.51
C SER A 367 -11.37 -5.34 5.58
N ASP A 368 -10.80 -4.92 4.44
CA ASP A 368 -9.52 -4.24 4.38
C ASP A 368 -9.64 -2.80 4.89
N ALA A 369 -10.74 -2.11 4.55
CA ALA A 369 -11.06 -0.80 5.08
C ALA A 369 -11.28 -0.82 6.62
N ASP A 370 -11.99 -1.83 7.14
CA ASP A 370 -12.15 -2.08 8.57
C ASP A 370 -10.79 -2.29 9.24
N ALA A 371 -9.96 -3.18 8.69
CA ALA A 371 -8.63 -3.47 9.21
C ALA A 371 -7.71 -2.23 9.18
N ALA A 372 -7.77 -1.44 8.10
CA ALA A 372 -7.01 -0.20 7.98
C ALA A 372 -7.37 0.79 9.08
N VAL A 373 -8.66 1.05 9.31
CA VAL A 373 -9.10 1.95 10.39
C VAL A 373 -8.78 1.38 11.77
N GLN A 374 -8.98 0.08 11.97
CA GLN A 374 -8.74 -0.57 13.27
C GLN A 374 -7.26 -0.60 13.65
N SER A 375 -6.37 -0.76 12.69
CA SER A 375 -4.92 -0.81 12.92
C SER A 375 -4.27 0.58 12.99
N SER A 376 -4.98 1.64 12.58
CA SER A 376 -4.48 3.01 12.58
C SER A 376 -4.19 3.52 13.99
N GLN A 377 -3.04 4.16 14.18
CA GLN A 377 -2.61 4.76 15.45
C GLN A 377 -2.14 6.21 15.30
N THR A 378 -1.68 6.58 14.11
CA THR A 378 -1.16 7.91 13.81
C THR A 378 -2.10 8.67 12.86
N MET A 379 -1.90 9.97 12.73
CA MET A 379 -2.63 10.78 11.76
C MET A 379 -2.42 10.27 10.32
N ASP A 380 -1.21 9.87 9.98
CA ASP A 380 -0.88 9.36 8.64
C ASP A 380 -1.55 8.01 8.37
N ASP A 381 -1.65 7.13 9.38
CA ASP A 381 -2.37 5.87 9.24
C ASP A 381 -3.85 6.12 8.95
N TYR A 382 -4.49 6.99 9.75
CA TYR A 382 -5.91 7.35 9.53
C TYR A 382 -6.12 8.05 8.20
N GLN A 383 -5.19 8.89 7.76
CA GLN A 383 -5.30 9.52 6.44
C GLN A 383 -5.20 8.48 5.32
N SER A 384 -4.30 7.52 5.45
CA SER A 384 -4.19 6.40 4.50
C SER A 384 -5.46 5.54 4.47
N ALA A 385 -6.07 5.30 5.63
CA ALA A 385 -7.36 4.61 5.72
C ALA A 385 -8.50 5.41 5.05
N ILE A 386 -8.52 6.75 5.22
CA ILE A 386 -9.47 7.64 4.54
C ILE A 386 -9.30 7.56 3.02
N ASP A 387 -8.06 7.57 2.53
CA ASP A 387 -7.77 7.50 1.10
C ASP A 387 -8.19 6.13 0.52
N LEU A 388 -7.96 5.03 1.26
CA LEU A 388 -8.46 3.70 0.90
C LEU A 388 -9.99 3.68 0.79
N ILE A 389 -10.70 4.13 1.83
CA ILE A 389 -12.17 4.16 1.85
C ILE A 389 -12.72 5.01 0.70
N ASN A 390 -12.10 6.15 0.39
CA ASN A 390 -12.52 6.99 -0.73
C ASN A 390 -12.31 6.28 -2.09
N ASN A 391 -11.25 5.50 -2.22
CA ASN A 391 -11.01 4.66 -3.40
C ASN A 391 -12.08 3.55 -3.49
N ASP A 392 -12.43 2.92 -2.39
CA ASP A 392 -13.48 1.89 -2.35
C ASP A 392 -14.85 2.47 -2.74
N PHE A 393 -15.19 3.68 -2.28
CA PHE A 393 -16.36 4.43 -2.75
C PHE A 393 -16.34 4.68 -4.27
N LEU A 394 -15.18 4.99 -4.82
CA LEU A 394 -15.04 5.20 -6.26
C LEU A 394 -15.41 3.94 -7.05
N HIS A 395 -14.89 2.79 -6.62
CA HIS A 395 -15.16 1.50 -7.28
C HIS A 395 -16.61 1.03 -7.05
N LEU A 396 -17.15 1.17 -5.84
CA LEU A 396 -18.56 0.90 -5.54
C LEU A 396 -19.48 1.70 -6.48
N ARG A 397 -19.29 3.00 -6.59
CA ARG A 397 -20.11 3.86 -7.46
C ARG A 397 -19.89 3.59 -8.94
N ALA A 398 -18.73 3.03 -9.30
CA ALA A 398 -18.49 2.56 -10.64
C ALA A 398 -19.35 1.32 -10.95
N MET A 399 -19.39 0.35 -10.04
CA MET A 399 -20.25 -0.84 -10.13
C MET A 399 -21.73 -0.46 -10.15
N GLU A 400 -22.18 0.43 -9.26
CA GLU A 400 -23.57 0.92 -9.25
C GLU A 400 -23.98 1.58 -10.57
N ALA A 401 -23.08 2.37 -11.18
CA ALA A 401 -23.31 3.02 -12.46
C ALA A 401 -23.37 2.01 -13.60
N ASP A 402 -22.49 1.01 -13.58
CA ASP A 402 -22.41 -0.03 -14.60
C ASP A 402 -23.62 -0.96 -14.56
N TYR A 403 -24.13 -1.29 -13.37
CA TYR A 403 -25.37 -2.09 -13.21
C TYR A 403 -26.56 -1.51 -14.00
N SER A 404 -26.64 -0.19 -14.10
CA SER A 404 -27.70 0.50 -14.86
C SER A 404 -27.32 0.80 -16.31
N ASP A 405 -26.07 0.59 -16.72
CA ASP A 405 -25.62 0.78 -18.10
C ASP A 405 -26.24 -0.30 -19.01
N ARG A 406 -26.70 0.10 -20.19
CA ARG A 406 -27.26 -0.79 -21.19
C ARG A 406 -26.38 -0.90 -22.43
N THR A 407 -25.17 -0.35 -22.35
CA THR A 407 -24.15 -0.54 -23.39
C THR A 407 -23.83 -2.04 -23.52
N PRO A 408 -23.77 -2.61 -24.70
CA PRO A 408 -23.38 -4.01 -24.85
C PRO A 408 -22.02 -4.29 -24.21
N TRP A 409 -21.90 -5.40 -23.51
CA TRP A 409 -20.71 -5.80 -22.75
C TRP A 409 -19.39 -5.74 -23.53
N ASN A 410 -19.45 -5.87 -24.86
CA ASN A 410 -18.30 -5.85 -25.78
C ASN A 410 -18.06 -4.49 -26.44
N GLN A 411 -18.61 -3.43 -25.90
CA GLN A 411 -18.40 -2.04 -26.30
C GLN A 411 -17.68 -1.26 -25.18
N PRO A 412 -17.07 -0.11 -25.51
CA PRO A 412 -16.47 0.74 -24.48
C PRO A 412 -17.55 1.31 -23.53
N HIS A 413 -17.42 1.05 -22.22
CA HIS A 413 -18.31 1.60 -21.22
C HIS A 413 -17.85 2.98 -20.73
N ALA A 414 -18.80 3.85 -20.45
CA ALA A 414 -18.51 5.17 -19.89
C ALA A 414 -17.81 5.08 -18.53
N THR A 415 -18.15 4.07 -17.74
CA THR A 415 -17.55 3.77 -16.43
C THR A 415 -16.08 3.39 -16.57
N ASP A 416 -15.72 2.49 -17.51
CA ASP A 416 -14.33 2.14 -17.79
C ASP A 416 -13.49 3.39 -18.11
N ILE A 417 -14.00 4.21 -19.04
CA ILE A 417 -13.31 5.43 -19.49
C ILE A 417 -13.14 6.42 -18.32
N ARG A 418 -14.14 6.54 -17.45
CA ARG A 418 -14.10 7.41 -16.28
C ARG A 418 -13.01 6.94 -15.30
N LEU A 419 -12.95 5.64 -14.99
CA LEU A 419 -11.93 5.07 -14.09
C LEU A 419 -10.54 5.16 -14.70
N MET A 420 -10.37 4.78 -15.97
CA MET A 420 -9.10 4.92 -16.66
C MET A 420 -8.58 6.36 -16.68
N LYS A 421 -9.48 7.36 -16.81
CA LYS A 421 -9.11 8.78 -16.72
C LYS A 421 -8.75 9.18 -15.31
N HIS A 422 -9.50 8.70 -14.30
CA HIS A 422 -9.22 8.96 -12.89
C HIS A 422 -7.80 8.49 -12.52
N TYR A 423 -7.41 7.31 -12.99
CA TYR A 423 -6.10 6.73 -12.74
C TYR A 423 -5.01 7.14 -13.74
N ASN A 424 -5.30 8.10 -14.62
CA ASN A 424 -4.37 8.59 -15.65
C ASN A 424 -3.84 7.50 -16.61
N VAL A 425 -4.62 6.44 -16.81
CA VAL A 425 -4.30 5.32 -17.72
C VAL A 425 -5.19 5.32 -18.97
N TYR A 426 -5.69 6.48 -19.39
CA TYR A 426 -6.50 6.67 -20.60
C TYR A 426 -5.81 7.64 -21.55
N GLY A 427 -5.36 7.14 -22.71
CA GLY A 427 -4.74 7.98 -23.72
C GLY A 427 -3.88 7.19 -24.72
N PRO A 428 -3.27 7.86 -25.71
CA PRO A 428 -2.54 7.21 -26.80
C PRO A 428 -1.22 6.54 -26.36
N SER A 429 -0.80 6.72 -25.12
CA SER A 429 0.41 6.12 -24.53
C SER A 429 0.13 5.38 -23.22
N SER A 430 -1.12 5.07 -22.91
CA SER A 430 -1.49 4.41 -21.66
C SER A 430 -1.14 2.91 -21.61
N GLY A 431 -0.73 2.33 -22.74
CA GLY A 431 -0.42 0.90 -22.81
C GLY A 431 -1.64 0.00 -22.64
N ALA A 432 -1.40 -1.19 -22.10
CA ALA A 432 -2.43 -2.20 -21.84
C ALA A 432 -3.15 -1.91 -20.51
N VAL A 433 -4.48 -1.83 -20.56
CA VAL A 433 -5.36 -1.69 -19.40
C VAL A 433 -6.45 -2.74 -19.48
N LEU A 434 -6.54 -3.55 -18.43
CA LEU A 434 -7.57 -4.56 -18.25
C LEU A 434 -8.64 -3.98 -17.32
N VAL A 435 -9.84 -3.79 -17.81
CA VAL A 435 -10.96 -3.31 -16.99
C VAL A 435 -11.97 -4.43 -16.83
N VAL A 436 -12.28 -4.75 -15.59
CA VAL A 436 -13.21 -5.84 -15.23
C VAL A 436 -14.44 -5.25 -14.56
N SER A 437 -15.59 -5.48 -15.18
CA SER A 437 -16.88 -5.31 -14.51
C SER A 437 -17.27 -6.62 -13.83
N LEU A 438 -17.29 -6.63 -12.50
CA LEU A 438 -17.69 -7.80 -11.71
C LEU A 438 -19.19 -8.04 -11.82
N ILE A 439 -19.99 -7.00 -11.94
CA ILE A 439 -21.45 -7.10 -12.09
C ILE A 439 -21.85 -7.65 -13.46
N GLU A 440 -21.10 -7.35 -14.52
CA GLU A 440 -21.35 -7.87 -15.86
C GLU A 440 -20.59 -9.17 -16.16
N GLN A 441 -19.70 -9.61 -15.26
CA GLN A 441 -18.81 -10.76 -15.48
C GLN A 441 -18.03 -10.64 -16.80
N THR A 442 -17.43 -9.46 -17.02
CA THR A 442 -16.78 -9.10 -18.28
C THR A 442 -15.43 -8.46 -18.04
N LEU A 443 -14.43 -8.84 -18.82
CA LEU A 443 -13.13 -8.17 -18.94
C LEU A 443 -13.07 -7.45 -20.29
N ARG A 444 -12.76 -6.15 -20.25
CA ARG A 444 -12.51 -5.32 -21.43
C ARG A 444 -11.02 -4.93 -21.47
N TYR A 445 -10.34 -5.36 -22.53
CA TYR A 445 -8.93 -5.05 -22.76
C TYR A 445 -8.81 -3.80 -23.61
N TYR A 446 -8.24 -2.78 -23.04
CA TYR A 446 -7.90 -1.52 -23.71
C TYR A 446 -6.40 -1.47 -24.02
N ASN A 447 -6.04 -0.88 -25.14
CA ASN A 447 -4.68 -0.56 -25.48
C ASN A 447 -4.62 0.88 -26.03
N ASN A 448 -3.80 1.70 -25.40
CA ASN A 448 -3.68 3.12 -25.74
C ASN A 448 -5.06 3.83 -25.79
N GLY A 449 -5.89 3.56 -24.79
CA GLY A 449 -7.21 4.15 -24.60
C GLY A 449 -8.30 3.64 -25.55
N LYS A 450 -8.03 2.63 -26.39
CA LYS A 450 -9.00 2.04 -27.32
C LYS A 450 -9.34 0.61 -26.88
N LEU A 451 -10.63 0.28 -26.84
CA LEU A 451 -11.08 -1.08 -26.64
C LEU A 451 -10.60 -1.94 -27.82
N VAL A 452 -9.88 -3.01 -27.50
CA VAL A 452 -9.35 -3.96 -28.51
C VAL A 452 -10.14 -5.26 -28.51
N ARG A 453 -10.48 -5.77 -27.32
CA ARG A 453 -11.22 -7.02 -27.16
C ARG A 453 -11.93 -7.07 -25.82
N SER A 454 -13.04 -7.80 -25.77
CA SER A 454 -13.79 -8.08 -24.53
C SER A 454 -13.96 -9.58 -24.36
N PHE A 455 -14.07 -10.02 -23.12
CA PHE A 455 -14.17 -11.41 -22.74
C PHE A 455 -15.25 -11.58 -21.68
N LEU A 456 -16.02 -12.63 -21.77
CA LEU A 456 -16.83 -13.10 -20.67
C LEU A 456 -15.93 -13.87 -19.70
N ILE A 457 -16.11 -13.65 -18.41
CA ILE A 457 -15.32 -14.26 -17.34
C ILE A 457 -16.23 -14.90 -16.29
N VAL A 458 -15.62 -15.57 -15.33
CA VAL A 458 -16.27 -15.91 -14.07
C VAL A 458 -15.38 -15.45 -12.93
N SER A 459 -15.87 -14.50 -12.15
CA SER A 459 -15.18 -13.96 -10.95
C SER A 459 -15.40 -14.82 -9.72
N GLY A 460 -14.97 -14.32 -8.56
CA GLY A 460 -15.15 -14.96 -7.27
C GLY A 460 -16.61 -15.19 -6.91
N GLN A 461 -16.89 -16.33 -6.27
CA GLN A 461 -18.20 -16.64 -5.71
C GLN A 461 -18.50 -15.80 -4.46
N TYR A 462 -19.76 -15.77 -4.05
CA TYR A 462 -20.28 -15.00 -2.92
C TYR A 462 -19.42 -15.08 -1.63
N MET A 463 -18.88 -16.25 -1.28
CA MET A 463 -18.04 -16.43 -0.09
C MET A 463 -16.52 -16.21 -0.34
N ARG A 464 -16.13 -15.97 -1.56
CA ARG A 464 -14.74 -15.79 -2.01
C ARG A 464 -14.68 -14.71 -3.11
N PRO A 465 -15.03 -13.46 -2.78
CA PRO A 465 -15.11 -12.37 -3.76
C PRO A 465 -13.78 -12.06 -4.40
N SER A 466 -13.85 -11.51 -5.60
CA SER A 466 -12.70 -10.87 -6.24
C SER A 466 -12.54 -9.45 -5.72
N PRO A 467 -11.32 -8.97 -5.42
CA PRO A 467 -11.11 -7.64 -4.82
C PRO A 467 -11.24 -6.52 -5.86
N PRO A 468 -12.30 -5.68 -5.80
CA PRO A 468 -12.34 -4.43 -6.56
C PRO A 468 -11.14 -3.55 -6.26
N GLY A 469 -10.71 -2.74 -7.22
CA GLY A 469 -9.58 -1.86 -6.99
C GLY A 469 -8.77 -1.58 -8.25
N PHE A 470 -7.65 -0.90 -8.04
CA PHE A 470 -6.66 -0.58 -9.06
C PHE A 470 -5.40 -1.41 -8.80
N TRP A 471 -5.06 -2.28 -9.72
CA TRP A 471 -4.02 -3.30 -9.59
C TRP A 471 -3.10 -3.30 -10.81
N SER A 472 -2.09 -4.14 -10.79
CA SER A 472 -1.23 -4.41 -11.95
C SER A 472 -0.88 -5.90 -12.04
N ILE A 473 -0.53 -6.38 -13.21
CA ILE A 473 -0.01 -7.74 -13.37
C ILE A 473 1.35 -7.85 -12.69
N ILE A 474 1.42 -8.59 -11.60
CA ILE A 474 2.59 -8.73 -10.72
C ILE A 474 3.31 -10.08 -10.85
N LEU A 475 2.67 -11.09 -11.45
CA LEU A 475 3.27 -12.38 -11.74
C LEU A 475 2.66 -12.97 -13.00
N ARG A 476 3.49 -13.64 -13.80
CA ARG A 476 3.04 -14.35 -15.02
C ARG A 476 3.67 -15.73 -15.03
N GLN A 477 2.84 -16.76 -15.18
CA GLN A 477 3.27 -18.16 -15.19
C GLN A 477 2.69 -18.90 -16.40
N HIS A 478 3.51 -19.77 -17.01
CA HIS A 478 3.10 -20.58 -18.16
C HIS A 478 4.09 -21.74 -18.40
N PRO A 479 3.70 -23.01 -18.21
CA PRO A 479 2.55 -23.45 -17.44
C PRO A 479 2.79 -23.38 -15.92
N THR A 480 1.73 -23.60 -15.13
CA THR A 480 1.83 -23.68 -13.67
C THR A 480 0.84 -24.69 -13.10
N GLN A 481 0.85 -24.88 -11.80
CA GLN A 481 -0.11 -25.71 -11.07
C GLN A 481 -0.61 -24.97 -9.85
N PHE A 482 -1.92 -24.76 -9.78
CA PHE A 482 -2.54 -24.24 -8.57
C PHE A 482 -2.77 -25.36 -7.56
N LYS A 483 -2.55 -25.03 -6.28
CA LYS A 483 -2.77 -25.94 -5.16
C LYS A 483 -3.63 -25.22 -4.12
N SER A 484 -4.63 -25.90 -3.63
CA SER A 484 -5.45 -25.36 -2.54
C SER A 484 -4.60 -25.16 -1.28
N THR A 485 -4.78 -24.03 -0.62
CA THR A 485 -4.26 -23.78 0.74
C THR A 485 -5.19 -24.36 1.82
N GLU A 486 -6.40 -24.73 1.44
CA GLU A 486 -7.37 -25.35 2.33
C GLU A 486 -7.08 -26.84 2.50
N PRO A 487 -7.38 -27.42 3.69
CA PRO A 487 -7.21 -28.84 3.90
C PRO A 487 -8.24 -29.66 3.10
N PRO A 488 -7.91 -30.89 2.67
CA PRO A 488 -8.87 -31.77 2.01
C PRO A 488 -10.15 -31.96 2.83
N GLY A 489 -11.30 -31.80 2.18
CA GLY A 489 -12.63 -31.87 2.82
C GLY A 489 -13.20 -30.51 3.25
N SER A 490 -12.43 -29.42 3.15
CA SER A 490 -12.98 -28.06 3.23
C SER A 490 -13.88 -27.78 2.02
N ALA A 491 -14.90 -26.95 2.21
CA ALA A 491 -15.82 -26.55 1.15
C ALA A 491 -15.12 -25.82 -0.01
N PHE A 492 -13.92 -25.25 0.23
CA PHE A 492 -13.13 -24.51 -0.75
C PHE A 492 -11.85 -25.26 -1.15
N TRP A 493 -11.72 -26.53 -0.76
CA TRP A 493 -10.60 -27.32 -1.20
C TRP A 493 -10.76 -27.74 -2.67
N TYR A 494 -9.65 -27.71 -3.41
CA TYR A 494 -9.57 -28.25 -4.76
C TYR A 494 -8.26 -29.03 -4.94
N PRO A 495 -8.23 -30.05 -5.82
CA PRO A 495 -7.03 -30.83 -6.09
C PRO A 495 -5.97 -29.97 -6.82
N PRO A 496 -4.70 -30.41 -6.82
CA PRO A 496 -3.68 -29.77 -7.65
C PRO A 496 -4.13 -29.67 -9.10
N THR A 497 -4.35 -28.44 -9.58
CA THR A 497 -5.00 -28.14 -10.86
C THR A 497 -3.97 -27.55 -11.83
N PRO A 498 -3.70 -28.18 -12.97
CA PRO A 498 -2.81 -27.65 -13.99
C PRO A 498 -3.44 -26.43 -14.67
N ILE A 499 -2.67 -25.36 -14.79
CA ILE A 499 -3.06 -24.10 -15.42
C ILE A 499 -2.05 -23.81 -16.53
N GLN A 500 -2.52 -23.48 -17.71
CA GLN A 500 -1.64 -23.17 -18.84
C GLN A 500 -1.16 -21.73 -18.80
N TYR A 501 -2.04 -20.77 -18.48
CA TYR A 501 -1.73 -19.35 -18.45
C TYR A 501 -2.30 -18.73 -17.18
N ALA A 502 -1.44 -18.16 -16.37
CA ALA A 502 -1.82 -17.46 -15.15
C ALA A 502 -1.15 -16.09 -15.06
N MET A 503 -1.90 -15.06 -14.72
CA MET A 503 -1.42 -13.69 -14.48
C MET A 503 -1.99 -13.20 -13.16
N GLU A 504 -1.13 -13.08 -12.15
CA GLU A 504 -1.51 -12.54 -10.85
C GLU A 504 -1.63 -11.03 -10.94
N TYR A 505 -2.75 -10.49 -10.46
CA TYR A 505 -3.00 -9.06 -10.43
C TYR A 505 -3.09 -8.51 -9.00
N HIS A 506 -3.17 -9.36 -8.00
CA HIS A 506 -3.22 -8.98 -6.58
C HIS A 506 -2.48 -10.01 -5.74
N ALA A 507 -1.61 -9.56 -4.84
CA ALA A 507 -0.70 -10.39 -4.03
C ALA A 507 -1.39 -11.40 -3.08
N GLY A 508 -2.70 -11.38 -2.99
CA GLY A 508 -3.51 -12.39 -2.29
C GLY A 508 -3.71 -13.69 -3.06
N GLY A 509 -3.03 -13.88 -4.20
CA GLY A 509 -3.21 -15.07 -5.05
C GLY A 509 -4.38 -14.97 -6.01
N TYR A 510 -4.72 -13.76 -6.46
CA TYR A 510 -5.79 -13.52 -7.41
C TYR A 510 -5.24 -13.41 -8.84
N PHE A 511 -5.73 -14.28 -9.72
CA PHE A 511 -5.20 -14.47 -11.06
C PHE A 511 -6.27 -14.31 -12.13
N PHE A 512 -5.87 -13.88 -13.32
CA PHE A 512 -6.53 -14.25 -14.57
C PHE A 512 -5.92 -15.57 -15.02
N HIS A 513 -6.74 -16.62 -15.22
CA HIS A 513 -6.22 -17.92 -15.63
C HIS A 513 -7.25 -18.73 -16.43
N ASP A 514 -6.76 -19.73 -17.17
CA ASP A 514 -7.61 -20.68 -17.86
C ASP A 514 -8.38 -21.58 -16.90
N SER A 515 -9.62 -21.84 -17.23
CA SER A 515 -10.51 -22.76 -16.50
C SER A 515 -11.10 -23.80 -17.46
N TRP A 516 -10.25 -24.75 -17.87
CA TRP A 516 -10.56 -25.81 -18.83
C TRP A 516 -11.70 -26.74 -18.36
N TRP A 517 -12.06 -26.72 -17.10
CA TRP A 517 -13.14 -27.51 -16.48
C TRP A 517 -14.52 -26.84 -16.62
N ARG A 518 -14.60 -25.61 -17.09
CA ARG A 518 -15.80 -24.79 -17.18
C ARG A 518 -16.18 -24.54 -18.64
N ALA A 519 -17.46 -24.56 -18.95
CA ALA A 519 -17.98 -24.24 -20.28
C ALA A 519 -18.72 -22.90 -20.35
N ASP A 520 -19.38 -22.50 -19.26
CA ASP A 520 -20.24 -21.33 -19.22
C ASP A 520 -19.54 -20.15 -18.53
N TYR A 521 -19.67 -18.95 -19.12
CA TYR A 521 -19.03 -17.71 -18.68
C TYR A 521 -20.00 -16.53 -18.84
N GLY A 522 -19.80 -15.48 -18.05
CA GLY A 522 -20.57 -14.25 -18.14
C GLY A 522 -21.55 -14.08 -16.98
N PRO A 523 -22.56 -13.19 -17.13
CA PRO A 523 -23.46 -12.81 -16.03
C PRO A 523 -24.16 -14.00 -15.39
N GLY A 524 -24.15 -14.05 -14.06
CA GLY A 524 -24.79 -15.11 -13.28
C GLY A 524 -23.90 -16.34 -13.02
N MET A 525 -22.78 -16.51 -13.75
CA MET A 525 -21.91 -17.68 -13.58
C MET A 525 -21.03 -17.61 -12.34
N ASN A 526 -21.01 -16.50 -11.64
CA ASN A 526 -20.42 -16.33 -10.32
C ASN A 526 -21.32 -16.77 -9.17
N PHE A 527 -22.56 -17.16 -9.46
CA PHE A 527 -23.52 -17.75 -8.52
C PHE A 527 -23.72 -19.25 -8.83
N PRO A 528 -24.36 -20.03 -7.94
CA PRO A 528 -24.65 -21.44 -8.21
C PRO A 528 -25.43 -21.63 -9.50
N HIS A 529 -24.98 -22.55 -10.35
CA HIS A 529 -25.62 -22.83 -11.66
C HIS A 529 -25.26 -24.22 -12.16
N TYR A 530 -25.99 -24.69 -13.16
CA TYR A 530 -25.61 -25.85 -13.96
C TYR A 530 -24.64 -25.38 -15.07
N ASP A 531 -23.41 -25.90 -15.05
CA ASP A 531 -22.46 -25.62 -16.12
C ASP A 531 -22.57 -26.65 -17.25
N SER A 532 -22.54 -26.21 -18.50
CA SER A 532 -22.67 -27.08 -19.68
C SER A 532 -21.53 -28.10 -19.83
N SER A 533 -20.44 -27.97 -19.09
CA SER A 533 -19.39 -29.01 -19.01
C SER A 533 -19.84 -30.24 -18.26
N GLY A 534 -20.89 -30.15 -17.42
CA GLY A 534 -21.36 -31.20 -16.52
C GLY A 534 -20.52 -31.35 -15.24
N ASP A 535 -19.55 -30.47 -15.00
CA ASP A 535 -18.75 -30.45 -13.75
C ASP A 535 -19.42 -29.53 -12.71
N GLU A 536 -20.35 -30.08 -11.94
CA GLU A 536 -21.03 -29.34 -10.86
C GLU A 536 -20.10 -29.07 -9.65
N THR A 537 -18.96 -29.74 -9.55
CA THR A 537 -18.06 -29.62 -8.40
C THR A 537 -17.22 -28.35 -8.47
N PHE A 538 -16.66 -28.04 -9.65
CA PHE A 538 -15.73 -26.93 -9.84
C PHE A 538 -16.23 -25.85 -10.80
N ALA A 539 -17.20 -26.16 -11.65
CA ALA A 539 -17.79 -25.22 -12.60
C ALA A 539 -19.15 -24.68 -12.18
N GLY A 540 -19.87 -25.36 -11.27
CA GLY A 540 -21.23 -25.00 -10.87
C GLY A 540 -21.37 -23.78 -9.96
N ASN A 541 -20.33 -22.97 -9.77
CA ASN A 541 -20.33 -21.72 -9.00
C ASN A 541 -19.18 -20.81 -9.46
N GLY A 542 -19.08 -19.61 -8.90
CA GLY A 542 -17.94 -18.72 -9.10
C GLY A 542 -16.61 -19.32 -8.65
N SER A 543 -15.53 -18.63 -8.93
CA SER A 543 -14.17 -19.01 -8.54
C SER A 543 -13.90 -18.77 -7.04
N HIS A 544 -12.67 -19.03 -6.60
CA HIS A 544 -12.19 -18.64 -5.26
C HIS A 544 -11.59 -17.22 -5.24
N GLY A 545 -12.08 -16.34 -6.11
CA GLY A 545 -11.64 -14.95 -6.23
C GLY A 545 -10.83 -14.67 -7.51
N CYS A 546 -10.32 -15.68 -8.21
CA CYS A 546 -9.65 -15.51 -9.49
C CYS A 546 -10.64 -15.16 -10.62
N MET A 547 -10.14 -14.61 -11.72
CA MET A 547 -10.87 -14.42 -12.97
C MET A 547 -10.69 -15.66 -13.84
N ASN A 548 -11.69 -16.54 -13.85
CA ASN A 548 -11.73 -17.70 -14.73
C ASN A 548 -12.02 -17.26 -16.16
N MET A 549 -11.25 -17.75 -17.12
CA MET A 549 -11.37 -17.40 -18.53
C MET A 549 -11.32 -18.64 -19.43
N ILE A 550 -11.94 -18.52 -20.58
CA ILE A 550 -11.79 -19.51 -21.65
C ILE A 550 -10.30 -19.67 -22.00
N PRO A 551 -9.76 -20.90 -22.14
CA PRO A 551 -8.33 -21.11 -22.37
C PRO A 551 -7.72 -20.30 -23.52
N ASN A 552 -8.40 -20.22 -24.68
CA ASN A 552 -7.92 -19.42 -25.81
C ASN A 552 -7.95 -17.92 -25.54
N ASP A 553 -8.88 -17.45 -24.71
CA ASP A 553 -9.02 -16.02 -24.39
C ASP A 553 -7.93 -15.57 -23.42
N VAL A 554 -7.66 -16.36 -22.39
CA VAL A 554 -6.54 -16.04 -21.47
C VAL A 554 -5.18 -16.21 -22.16
N GLN A 555 -5.01 -17.16 -23.07
CA GLN A 555 -3.81 -17.27 -23.90
C GLN A 555 -3.57 -15.99 -24.71
N TRP A 556 -4.62 -15.48 -25.33
CA TRP A 556 -4.54 -14.21 -26.06
C TRP A 556 -4.21 -13.06 -25.11
N LEU A 557 -4.94 -12.96 -23.99
CA LEU A 557 -4.72 -11.92 -22.99
C LEU A 557 -3.29 -11.97 -22.45
N TYR A 558 -2.78 -13.16 -22.15
CA TYR A 558 -1.40 -13.39 -21.72
C TYR A 558 -0.40 -12.88 -22.76
N SER A 559 -0.65 -13.09 -24.04
CA SER A 559 0.23 -12.62 -25.12
C SER A 559 0.24 -11.09 -25.29
N GLN A 560 -0.84 -10.41 -24.89
CA GLN A 560 -1.01 -8.95 -25.05
C GLN A 560 -0.71 -8.15 -23.79
N SER A 561 -0.73 -8.79 -22.62
CA SER A 561 -0.52 -8.13 -21.32
C SER A 561 0.84 -8.49 -20.77
N GLY A 562 1.69 -7.49 -20.54
CA GLY A 562 3.01 -7.66 -19.92
C GLY A 562 2.95 -7.53 -18.39
N TRP A 563 4.10 -7.64 -17.76
CA TRP A 563 4.32 -7.22 -16.38
C TRP A 563 3.97 -5.74 -16.24
N GLY A 564 3.32 -5.39 -15.13
CA GLY A 564 2.89 -4.01 -14.88
C GLY A 564 1.71 -3.54 -15.73
N ALA A 565 1.08 -4.40 -16.54
CA ALA A 565 -0.15 -4.05 -17.22
C ALA A 565 -1.21 -3.67 -16.17
N THR A 566 -1.86 -2.53 -16.37
CA THR A 566 -2.86 -2.01 -15.42
C THR A 566 -4.11 -2.90 -15.41
N VAL A 567 -4.65 -3.10 -14.21
CA VAL A 567 -5.89 -3.84 -13.96
C VAL A 567 -6.81 -3.00 -13.09
N ILE A 568 -8.05 -2.79 -13.53
CA ILE A 568 -9.10 -2.07 -12.81
C ILE A 568 -10.27 -3.02 -12.63
N LEU A 569 -10.69 -3.28 -11.39
CA LEU A 569 -11.87 -4.07 -11.06
C LEU A 569 -12.92 -3.20 -10.39
N TYR A 570 -14.18 -3.32 -10.78
CA TYR A 570 -15.30 -2.66 -10.11
C TYR A 570 -16.59 -3.48 -10.21
#